data_9a5ee21fd91f5ea77006b8f581793c7b
#
_entry.id   9a5ee21fd91f5ea77006b8f581793c7b
#
_cell.length_a   1.000
_cell.length_b   1.000
_cell.length_c   1.000
_cell.angle_alpha   90.00
_cell.angle_beta   90.00
_cell.angle_gamma   90.00
#
_symmetry.space_group_name_H-M   'P 1'
#
loop_
_entity.id
_entity.type
_entity.pdbx_description
1 polymer ?
#
loop_
_entity_poly.entity_id
_entity_poly.type
_entity_poly.pdbx_seq_one_letter_code
_entity_poly.pdbx_strand_id
1 'polypeptide(L)'
;MTSLSRELVFLILQFLDEEKFKETVHKLEKESGFFFNMRYFEDSVTNGEWDEVEKYLSGFTKVDDNRYSMKIFFEIRKQKYLEALDRHDQAKAVEILVKDLKVFSTFNEELFKEITLLLTLQNFRENEQLSKYGDTKSARAIMIV
;
A
#
# COMPACT_ATOMS: atom_id res chain seq x y z
N MET A 1 3.24 -24.85 6.67
CA MET A 1 3.20 -25.59 5.38
C MET A 1 4.45 -26.45 5.25
N THR A 2 4.29 -27.70 4.85
CA THR A 2 5.43 -28.61 4.65
C THR A 2 6.21 -28.25 3.39
N SER A 3 7.45 -28.77 3.27
CA SER A 3 8.27 -28.59 2.06
C SER A 3 7.56 -29.11 0.81
N LEU A 4 6.93 -30.27 0.92
CA LEU A 4 6.19 -30.85 -0.19
C LEU A 4 5.03 -29.97 -0.61
N SER A 5 4.28 -29.46 0.36
CA SER A 5 3.17 -28.55 0.09
C SER A 5 3.63 -27.28 -0.61
N ARG A 6 4.78 -26.73 -0.18
CA ARG A 6 5.35 -25.54 -0.82
C ARG A 6 5.73 -25.78 -2.27
N GLU A 7 6.37 -26.93 -2.53
CA GLU A 7 6.75 -27.31 -3.89
C GLU A 7 5.50 -27.48 -4.77
N LEU A 8 4.45 -28.07 -4.22
CA LEU A 8 3.20 -28.26 -4.94
C LEU A 8 2.53 -26.93 -5.25
N VAL A 9 2.47 -26.01 -4.28
CA VAL A 9 1.95 -24.67 -4.49
C VAL A 9 2.74 -23.95 -5.59
N PHE A 10 4.06 -24.08 -5.56
CA PHE A 10 4.92 -23.47 -6.60
C PHE A 10 4.56 -23.98 -7.99
N LEU A 11 4.38 -25.28 -8.14
CA LEU A 11 4.01 -25.89 -9.42
C LEU A 11 2.63 -25.43 -9.88
N ILE A 12 1.68 -25.32 -8.95
CA ILE A 12 0.34 -24.82 -9.26
C ILE A 12 0.41 -23.36 -9.71
N LEU A 13 1.21 -22.55 -9.04
CA LEU A 13 1.41 -21.14 -9.43
C LEU A 13 2.01 -21.03 -10.83
N GLN A 14 2.99 -21.87 -11.16
CA GLN A 14 3.58 -21.90 -12.49
C GLN A 14 2.54 -22.26 -13.54
N PHE A 15 1.72 -23.27 -13.26
CA PHE A 15 0.65 -23.69 -14.17
C PHE A 15 -0.33 -22.55 -14.42
N LEU A 16 -0.81 -21.91 -13.34
CA LEU A 16 -1.77 -20.82 -13.44
C LEU A 16 -1.20 -19.63 -14.23
N ASP A 17 0.08 -19.33 -14.03
CA ASP A 17 0.75 -18.25 -14.73
C ASP A 17 0.89 -18.55 -16.22
N GLU A 18 1.31 -19.77 -16.56
CA GLU A 18 1.46 -20.20 -17.95
C GLU A 18 0.13 -20.20 -18.70
N GLU A 19 -0.94 -20.60 -18.01
CA GLU A 19 -2.29 -20.62 -18.59
C GLU A 19 -2.98 -19.24 -18.51
N LYS A 20 -2.30 -18.24 -17.95
CA LYS A 20 -2.77 -16.85 -17.86
C LYS A 20 -4.02 -16.66 -17.01
N PHE A 21 -4.19 -17.50 -15.99
CA PHE A 21 -5.22 -17.30 -14.97
C PHE A 21 -4.77 -16.27 -13.95
N LYS A 22 -4.70 -15.02 -14.37
CA LYS A 22 -4.04 -13.94 -13.62
C LYS A 22 -4.67 -13.65 -12.26
N GLU A 23 -5.98 -13.62 -12.19
CA GLU A 23 -6.65 -13.36 -10.90
C GLU A 23 -6.41 -14.51 -9.93
N THR A 24 -6.52 -15.74 -10.42
CA THR A 24 -6.37 -16.94 -9.60
C THR A 24 -4.95 -17.09 -9.09
N VAL A 25 -3.94 -16.81 -9.92
CA VAL A 25 -2.55 -16.91 -9.51
C VAL A 25 -2.25 -15.94 -8.36
N HIS A 26 -2.73 -14.69 -8.44
CA HIS A 26 -2.48 -13.70 -7.40
C HIS A 26 -3.24 -14.00 -6.11
N LYS A 27 -4.44 -14.55 -6.22
CA LYS A 27 -5.19 -15.01 -5.04
C LYS A 27 -4.47 -16.13 -4.33
N LEU A 28 -3.93 -17.10 -5.07
CA LEU A 28 -3.20 -18.21 -4.46
C LEU A 28 -1.89 -17.74 -3.83
N GLU A 29 -1.19 -16.82 -4.48
CA GLU A 29 0.01 -16.17 -3.90
C GLU A 29 -0.33 -15.60 -2.52
N LYS A 30 -1.38 -14.81 -2.45
CA LYS A 30 -1.82 -14.17 -1.22
C LYS A 30 -2.29 -15.18 -0.17
N GLU A 31 -3.15 -16.12 -0.55
CA GLU A 31 -3.69 -17.10 0.38
C GLU A 31 -2.62 -17.99 1.00
N SER A 32 -1.65 -18.40 0.20
CA SER A 32 -0.57 -19.25 0.67
C SER A 32 0.50 -18.48 1.44
N GLY A 33 0.58 -17.16 1.25
CA GLY A 33 1.67 -16.34 1.78
C GLY A 33 3.01 -16.72 1.16
N PHE A 34 2.97 -17.27 -0.04
CA PHE A 34 4.11 -17.88 -0.71
C PHE A 34 4.28 -17.22 -2.08
N PHE A 35 5.48 -16.82 -2.43
CA PHE A 35 5.79 -16.11 -3.67
C PHE A 35 5.12 -14.73 -3.78
N PHE A 36 5.72 -13.75 -3.13
CA PHE A 36 5.32 -12.35 -3.34
C PHE A 36 5.70 -11.93 -4.76
N ASN A 37 4.69 -11.60 -5.56
CA ASN A 37 4.89 -11.15 -6.92
C ASN A 37 5.12 -9.64 -6.93
N MET A 38 6.39 -9.24 -6.97
CA MET A 38 6.77 -7.83 -6.90
C MET A 38 6.19 -7.02 -8.07
N ARG A 39 6.20 -7.59 -9.27
CA ARG A 39 5.69 -6.90 -10.45
C ARG A 39 4.20 -6.62 -10.34
N TYR A 40 3.43 -7.60 -9.90
CA TYR A 40 2.00 -7.41 -9.67
C TYR A 40 1.75 -6.33 -8.63
N PHE A 41 2.52 -6.35 -7.54
CA PHE A 41 2.41 -5.37 -6.47
C PHE A 41 2.72 -3.96 -6.99
N GLU A 42 3.81 -3.80 -7.72
CA GLU A 42 4.21 -2.53 -8.30
C GLU A 42 3.17 -1.99 -9.29
N ASP A 43 2.64 -2.86 -10.14
CA ASP A 43 1.59 -2.48 -11.10
C ASP A 43 0.33 -2.02 -10.37
N SER A 44 -0.05 -2.69 -9.29
CA SER A 44 -1.20 -2.31 -8.48
C SER A 44 -1.00 -0.94 -7.82
N VAL A 45 0.20 -0.66 -7.32
CA VAL A 45 0.55 0.65 -6.75
C VAL A 45 0.49 1.73 -7.84
N THR A 46 1.09 1.46 -8.99
CA THR A 46 1.12 2.40 -10.12
C THR A 46 -0.28 2.75 -10.60
N ASN A 47 -1.19 1.78 -10.58
CA ASN A 47 -2.58 1.98 -11.00
C ASN A 47 -3.47 2.53 -9.87
N GLY A 48 -2.93 2.72 -8.69
CA GLY A 48 -3.67 3.27 -7.55
C GLY A 48 -4.76 2.35 -7.02
N GLU A 49 -4.61 1.06 -7.21
CA GLU A 49 -5.56 0.06 -6.70
C GLU A 49 -5.28 -0.23 -5.24
N TRP A 50 -5.50 0.78 -4.38
CA TRP A 50 -5.06 0.76 -2.98
C TRP A 50 -5.68 -0.36 -2.15
N ASP A 51 -6.94 -0.70 -2.38
CA ASP A 51 -7.58 -1.80 -1.66
C ASP A 51 -6.92 -3.13 -2.01
N GLU A 52 -6.63 -3.35 -3.30
CA GLU A 52 -5.96 -4.57 -3.75
C GLU A 52 -4.51 -4.62 -3.25
N VAL A 53 -3.81 -3.47 -3.26
CA VAL A 53 -2.44 -3.36 -2.74
C VAL A 53 -2.39 -3.86 -1.30
N GLU A 54 -3.28 -3.36 -0.44
CA GLU A 54 -3.30 -3.76 0.97
C GLU A 54 -3.74 -5.21 1.17
N LYS A 55 -4.74 -5.65 0.42
CA LYS A 55 -5.21 -7.04 0.51
C LYS A 55 -4.12 -8.03 0.11
N TYR A 56 -3.43 -7.74 -0.98
CA TYR A 56 -2.35 -8.61 -1.46
C TYR A 56 -1.22 -8.65 -0.44
N LEU A 57 -0.75 -7.49 0.00
CA LEU A 57 0.32 -7.39 0.99
C LEU A 57 -0.05 -8.10 2.29
N SER A 58 -1.30 -8.02 2.73
CA SER A 58 -1.79 -8.64 3.96
C SER A 58 -1.67 -10.17 3.97
N GLY A 59 -1.57 -10.79 2.81
CA GLY A 59 -1.32 -12.24 2.71
C GLY A 59 0.09 -12.63 3.09
N PHE A 60 1.02 -11.67 3.09
CA PHE A 60 2.44 -11.91 3.35
C PHE A 60 2.92 -11.32 4.66
N THR A 61 2.37 -10.18 5.05
CA THR A 61 2.75 -9.49 6.29
C THR A 61 1.59 -8.64 6.79
N LYS A 62 1.60 -8.36 8.10
CA LYS A 62 0.59 -7.50 8.74
C LYS A 62 1.24 -6.19 9.17
N VAL A 63 0.41 -5.19 9.37
CA VAL A 63 0.82 -3.82 9.72
C VAL A 63 1.75 -3.79 10.94
N ASP A 64 1.50 -4.63 11.92
CA ASP A 64 2.23 -4.66 13.20
C ASP A 64 3.24 -5.79 13.32
N ASP A 65 3.52 -6.52 12.24
CA ASP A 65 4.48 -7.65 12.29
C ASP A 65 5.90 -7.19 12.63
N ASN A 66 6.32 -6.09 12.04
CA ASN A 66 7.64 -5.51 12.29
C ASN A 66 7.69 -4.07 11.78
N ARG A 67 8.83 -3.39 12.03
CA ARG A 67 9.03 -1.99 11.66
C ARG A 67 8.95 -1.76 10.15
N TYR A 68 9.43 -2.68 9.34
CA TYR A 68 9.42 -2.55 7.88
C TYR A 68 8.01 -2.67 7.33
N SER A 69 7.24 -3.63 7.83
CA SER A 69 5.83 -3.80 7.44
C SER A 69 5.02 -2.57 7.80
N MET A 70 5.22 -2.05 9.00
CA MET A 70 4.56 -0.84 9.46
C MET A 70 4.85 0.34 8.53
N LYS A 71 6.11 0.51 8.13
CA LYS A 71 6.52 1.58 7.23
C LYS A 71 5.86 1.44 5.85
N ILE A 72 5.82 0.23 5.31
CA ILE A 72 5.22 -0.01 4.00
C ILE A 72 3.73 0.33 4.02
N PHE A 73 2.99 -0.17 5.00
CA PHE A 73 1.56 0.16 5.12
C PHE A 73 1.33 1.65 5.34
N PHE A 74 2.20 2.28 6.13
CA PHE A 74 2.11 3.72 6.36
C PHE A 74 2.29 4.50 5.04
N GLU A 75 3.29 4.17 4.26
CA GLU A 75 3.55 4.85 2.98
C GLU A 75 2.40 4.66 1.98
N ILE A 76 1.82 3.47 1.93
CA ILE A 76 0.66 3.20 1.08
C ILE A 76 -0.53 4.08 1.49
N ARG A 77 -0.85 4.11 2.77
CA ARG A 77 -2.00 4.87 3.30
C ARG A 77 -1.77 6.37 3.22
N LYS A 78 -0.55 6.82 3.45
CA LYS A 78 -0.17 8.21 3.28
C LYS A 78 -0.36 8.67 1.84
N GLN A 79 0.09 7.86 0.87
CA GLN A 79 -0.07 8.21 -0.55
C GLN A 79 -1.55 8.31 -0.94
N LYS A 80 -2.35 7.36 -0.49
CA LYS A 80 -3.79 7.39 -0.68
C LYS A 80 -4.42 8.68 -0.11
N TYR A 81 -3.98 9.08 1.07
CA TYR A 81 -4.42 10.30 1.75
C TYR A 81 -4.01 11.55 0.95
N LEU A 82 -2.75 11.64 0.53
CA LEU A 82 -2.26 12.76 -0.25
C LEU A 82 -2.99 12.91 -1.59
N GLU A 83 -3.33 11.80 -2.23
CA GLU A 83 -4.10 11.83 -3.48
C GLU A 83 -5.50 12.37 -3.25
N ALA A 84 -6.14 12.02 -2.14
CA ALA A 84 -7.44 12.57 -1.78
C ALA A 84 -7.35 14.08 -1.55
N LEU A 85 -6.31 14.54 -0.85
CA LEU A 85 -6.08 15.96 -0.64
C LEU A 85 -5.83 16.70 -1.96
N ASP A 86 -5.08 16.08 -2.86
CA ASP A 86 -4.73 16.69 -4.16
C ASP A 86 -5.98 16.86 -5.05
N ARG A 87 -6.94 15.95 -4.91
CA ARG A 87 -8.24 16.05 -5.60
C ARG A 87 -9.22 17.00 -4.89
N HIS A 88 -8.82 17.58 -3.77
CA HIS A 88 -9.70 18.38 -2.91
C HIS A 88 -10.90 17.59 -2.38
N ASP A 89 -10.73 16.29 -2.19
CA ASP A 89 -11.73 15.42 -1.60
C ASP A 89 -11.51 15.32 -0.10
N GLN A 90 -11.92 16.36 0.62
CA GLN A 90 -11.74 16.47 2.07
C GLN A 90 -12.41 15.33 2.83
N ALA A 91 -13.61 14.95 2.43
CA ALA A 91 -14.35 13.88 3.10
C ALA A 91 -13.57 12.56 3.03
N LYS A 92 -13.03 12.24 1.86
CA LYS A 92 -12.24 11.03 1.66
C LYS A 92 -10.92 11.09 2.44
N ALA A 93 -10.28 12.24 2.44
CA ALA A 93 -9.04 12.44 3.20
C ALA A 93 -9.25 12.22 4.70
N VAL A 94 -10.32 12.77 5.26
CA VAL A 94 -10.67 12.57 6.68
C VAL A 94 -10.95 11.09 6.96
N GLU A 95 -11.68 10.43 6.07
CA GLU A 95 -12.00 9.02 6.22
C GLU A 95 -10.70 8.18 6.28
N ILE A 96 -9.76 8.42 5.37
CA ILE A 96 -8.48 7.71 5.35
C ILE A 96 -7.69 8.00 6.63
N LEU A 97 -7.66 9.26 7.05
CA LEU A 97 -6.94 9.66 8.26
C LEU A 97 -7.46 8.91 9.48
N VAL A 98 -8.75 8.86 9.65
CA VAL A 98 -9.39 8.26 10.83
C VAL A 98 -9.35 6.72 10.79
N LYS A 99 -9.62 6.13 9.62
CA LYS A 99 -9.71 4.67 9.50
C LYS A 99 -8.36 3.99 9.27
N ASP A 100 -7.51 4.61 8.45
CA ASP A 100 -6.30 3.94 7.98
C ASP A 100 -5.02 4.43 8.66
N LEU A 101 -4.93 5.73 8.95
CA LEU A 101 -3.69 6.34 9.47
C LEU A 101 -3.66 6.47 10.98
N LYS A 102 -4.80 6.50 11.65
CA LYS A 102 -4.85 6.68 13.10
C LYS A 102 -4.12 5.59 13.88
N VAL A 103 -4.07 4.38 13.33
CA VAL A 103 -3.37 3.26 13.97
C VAL A 103 -1.89 3.57 14.20
N PHE A 104 -1.30 4.42 13.37
CA PHE A 104 0.12 4.79 13.49
C PHE A 104 0.39 5.85 14.57
N SER A 105 -0.65 6.49 15.09
CA SER A 105 -0.51 7.52 16.12
C SER A 105 0.12 7.00 17.40
N THR A 106 -0.06 5.71 17.71
CA THR A 106 0.55 5.07 18.89
C THR A 106 2.06 4.88 18.72
N PHE A 107 2.55 4.84 17.49
CA PHE A 107 3.97 4.63 17.19
C PHE A 107 4.71 5.94 16.95
N ASN A 108 4.03 6.94 16.38
CA ASN A 108 4.61 8.26 16.15
C ASN A 108 3.51 9.32 16.16
N GLU A 109 3.23 9.83 17.34
CA GLU A 109 2.16 10.81 17.55
C GLU A 109 2.42 12.13 16.81
N GLU A 110 3.69 12.59 16.81
CA GLU A 110 4.05 13.84 16.14
C GLU A 110 3.84 13.78 14.63
N LEU A 111 4.24 12.66 14.02
CA LEU A 111 4.03 12.44 12.60
C LEU A 111 2.54 12.43 12.26
N PHE A 112 1.73 11.79 13.09
CA PHE A 112 0.29 11.75 12.89
C PHE A 112 -0.31 13.16 12.99
N LYS A 113 0.15 13.98 13.94
CA LYS A 113 -0.29 15.36 14.07
C LYS A 113 0.08 16.20 12.83
N GLU A 114 1.30 16.03 12.32
CA GLU A 114 1.74 16.73 11.12
C GLU A 114 0.87 16.37 9.91
N ILE A 115 0.57 15.08 9.75
CA ILE A 115 -0.28 14.60 8.67
C ILE A 115 -1.70 15.16 8.80
N THR A 116 -2.22 15.21 10.02
CA THR A 116 -3.55 15.78 10.28
C THR A 116 -3.62 17.24 9.90
N LEU A 117 -2.56 18.00 10.19
CA LEU A 117 -2.50 19.43 9.88
C LEU A 117 -2.55 19.71 8.37
N LEU A 118 -2.21 18.75 7.53
CA LEU A 118 -2.28 18.93 6.09
C LEU A 118 -3.71 19.22 5.62
N LEU A 119 -4.73 18.81 6.38
CA LEU A 119 -6.12 19.12 6.10
C LEU A 119 -6.42 20.62 6.13
N THR A 120 -5.65 21.40 6.88
CA THR A 120 -5.84 22.84 7.03
C THR A 120 -5.23 23.66 5.91
N LEU A 121 -4.38 23.05 5.09
CA LEU A 121 -3.68 23.74 4.01
C LEU A 121 -4.51 23.72 2.73
N GLN A 122 -4.46 24.79 1.95
CA GLN A 122 -5.08 24.83 0.63
C GLN A 122 -4.42 23.85 -0.31
N ASN A 123 -3.08 23.74 -0.17
CA ASN A 123 -2.28 22.79 -0.93
C ASN A 123 -1.25 22.20 0.04
N PHE A 124 -1.28 20.88 0.22
CA PHE A 124 -0.37 20.22 1.15
C PHE A 124 1.10 20.42 0.80
N ARG A 125 1.41 20.87 -0.41
CA ARG A 125 2.78 21.21 -0.84
C ARG A 125 3.34 22.44 -0.11
N GLU A 126 2.50 23.17 0.60
CA GLU A 126 2.93 24.25 1.50
C GLU A 126 3.73 23.69 2.67
N ASN A 127 3.55 22.41 3.01
CA ASN A 127 4.38 21.71 3.98
C ASN A 127 5.78 21.54 3.38
N GLU A 128 6.80 21.89 4.14
CA GLU A 128 8.19 21.88 3.69
C GLU A 128 8.64 20.52 3.16
N GLN A 129 8.26 19.44 3.86
CA GLN A 129 8.65 18.08 3.48
C GLN A 129 7.95 17.61 2.22
N LEU A 130 6.81 18.18 1.88
CA LEU A 130 6.00 17.82 0.71
C LEU A 130 6.08 18.84 -0.41
N SER A 131 6.95 19.84 -0.29
CA SER A 131 7.08 20.93 -1.27
C SER A 131 7.46 20.44 -2.66
N LYS A 132 8.16 19.31 -2.74
CA LYS A 132 8.61 18.72 -3.99
C LYS A 132 7.67 17.65 -4.54
N TYR A 133 6.56 17.43 -3.88
CA TYR A 133 5.56 16.47 -4.39
C TYR A 133 5.05 16.97 -5.74
N GLY A 134 5.22 16.17 -6.78
CA GLY A 134 4.78 16.51 -8.13
C GLY A 134 3.30 16.17 -8.33
N ASP A 135 3.03 15.27 -9.25
CA ASP A 135 1.68 14.75 -9.47
C ASP A 135 1.54 13.34 -8.92
N THR A 136 0.33 12.81 -8.97
CA THR A 136 0.01 11.45 -8.50
C THR A 136 0.86 10.40 -9.20
N LYS A 137 1.05 10.52 -10.50
CA LYS A 137 1.82 9.55 -11.29
C LYS A 137 3.28 9.51 -10.85
N SER A 138 3.90 10.68 -10.69
CA SER A 138 5.29 10.80 -10.24
C SER A 138 5.48 10.25 -8.84
N ALA A 139 4.56 10.56 -7.94
CA ALA A 139 4.62 10.12 -6.55
C ALA A 139 4.53 8.60 -6.45
N ARG A 140 3.63 7.99 -7.22
CA ARG A 140 3.51 6.52 -7.26
C ARG A 140 4.78 5.87 -7.80
N ALA A 141 5.38 6.45 -8.81
CA ALA A 141 6.63 5.93 -9.38
C ALA A 141 7.78 5.96 -8.36
N ILE A 142 7.86 6.99 -7.54
CA ILE A 142 8.88 7.10 -6.49
C ILE A 142 8.69 6.02 -5.43
N MET A 143 7.45 5.66 -5.10
CA MET A 143 7.16 4.64 -4.08
C MET A 143 7.75 3.27 -4.41
N ILE A 144 7.84 2.92 -5.68
CA ILE A 144 8.30 1.60 -6.10
C ILE A 144 9.83 1.54 -6.36
N VAL A 145 10.53 2.63 -6.13
CA VAL A 145 12.00 2.68 -6.16
C VAL A 145 12.59 2.50 -4.73
#